data_cc5d2c156cff3b82a859725d0cdec026
#
_entry.id   cc5d2c156cff3b82a859725d0cdec026
#
_cell.length_a   1.000
_cell.length_b   1.000
_cell.length_c   1.000
_cell.angle_alpha   90.00
_cell.angle_beta   90.00
_cell.angle_gamma   90.00
#
_symmetry.space_group_name_H-M   'P 1'
#
loop_
_entity.id
_entity.type
_entity.pdbx_description
1 polymer ?
#
loop_
_entity_poly.entity_id
_entity_poly.type
_entity_poly.pdbx_seq_one_letter_code
_entity_poly.pdbx_strand_id
1 'polypeptide(L)'
;MSSIFVIGIFLCCFLSVLLFSKAAKRLPDNILGVWLLCIAAYLLNYYLHYLGYWEKYPHLVGATHPFPLLFAPFVYLYVVTNLRQPQRLYWRDGLHFLPFAVTYVLMFPFLFGYSAAEKAMIDQADYHSLYQWLFTISFIAFVIVCVAYSVATYHKINQYEQIIGEQFAYNEGISLQWLRLLLIGFGIIFSVMIAGYVLQFLLEIELAVNVELIFLGLFVLLIALIGFWGIRYQGIFTAEKTKVLYSSEKPEETEETEEPLKMPEYRKSGLKPEEAKNLHQQLLTLMATEKPYLEPKLSLAQLADSLGVLPNHLSQIINQYEGKNFYDFVNSYRVDEFIALAKKDTDKNFNLLGLAFEAGFNSKSSFNQVFKKIKGQTPSQFVNEG
;
A
#
# COMPACT_ATOMS: atom_id res chain seq x y z
N MET A 1 0.47 28.72 11.67
CA MET A 1 0.73 27.40 12.29
C MET A 1 -0.55 26.70 12.74
N SER A 2 -1.45 27.35 13.48
CA SER A 2 -2.76 26.77 13.87
C SER A 2 -3.55 26.15 12.71
N SER A 3 -3.50 26.76 11.52
CA SER A 3 -4.23 26.28 10.34
C SER A 3 -3.81 24.87 9.88
N ILE A 4 -2.54 24.49 10.04
CA ILE A 4 -2.04 23.17 9.64
C ILE A 4 -2.69 22.06 10.48
N PHE A 5 -2.76 22.27 11.80
CA PHE A 5 -3.43 21.31 12.69
C PHE A 5 -4.91 21.17 12.38
N VAL A 6 -5.61 22.29 12.21
CA VAL A 6 -7.05 22.31 11.92
C VAL A 6 -7.32 21.60 10.58
N ILE A 7 -6.54 21.88 9.54
CA ILE A 7 -6.64 21.20 8.24
C ILE A 7 -6.40 19.71 8.40
N GLY A 8 -5.35 19.30 9.11
CA GLY A 8 -5.03 17.89 9.32
C GLY A 8 -6.14 17.14 10.06
N ILE A 9 -6.65 17.69 11.15
CA ILE A 9 -7.76 17.12 11.92
C ILE A 9 -9.01 17.00 11.06
N PHE A 10 -9.37 18.09 10.34
CA PHE A 10 -10.52 18.09 9.46
C PHE A 10 -10.40 17.01 8.36
N LEU A 11 -9.26 16.92 7.69
CA LEU A 11 -9.03 15.92 6.66
C LEU A 11 -9.14 14.49 7.21
N CYS A 12 -8.54 14.20 8.35
CA CYS A 12 -8.64 12.90 8.98
C CYS A 12 -10.10 12.53 9.32
N CYS A 13 -10.83 13.43 9.94
CA CYS A 13 -12.24 13.21 10.29
C CYS A 13 -13.10 13.05 9.03
N PHE A 14 -12.93 13.93 8.04
CA PHE A 14 -13.69 13.89 6.79
C PHE A 14 -13.45 12.58 6.01
N LEU A 15 -12.18 12.18 5.84
CA LEU A 15 -11.83 10.93 5.17
C LEU A 15 -12.34 9.70 5.94
N SER A 16 -12.29 9.72 7.28
CA SER A 16 -12.88 8.67 8.12
C SER A 16 -14.38 8.54 7.89
N VAL A 17 -15.10 9.66 7.89
CA VAL A 17 -16.56 9.68 7.63
C VAL A 17 -16.86 9.11 6.24
N LEU A 18 -16.09 9.49 5.21
CA LEU A 18 -16.25 8.96 3.86
C LEU A 18 -16.05 7.44 3.84
N LEU A 19 -15.03 6.92 4.52
CA LEU A 19 -14.75 5.48 4.59
C LEU A 19 -15.87 4.71 5.30
N PHE A 20 -16.37 5.24 6.43
CA PHE A 20 -17.46 4.61 7.19
C PHE A 20 -18.83 4.77 6.53
N SER A 21 -18.99 5.70 5.60
CA SER A 21 -20.26 5.95 4.88
C SER A 21 -20.41 5.13 3.61
N LYS A 22 -19.42 4.31 3.23
CA LYS A 22 -19.51 3.44 2.04
C LYS A 22 -20.66 2.47 2.14
N ALA A 23 -21.43 2.30 1.06
CA ALA A 23 -22.54 1.33 0.99
C ALA A 23 -22.05 -0.12 1.09
N ALA A 24 -20.94 -0.46 0.43
CA ALA A 24 -20.28 -1.76 0.52
C ALA A 24 -19.00 -1.63 1.36
N LYS A 25 -19.14 -1.69 2.67
CA LYS A 25 -18.02 -1.58 3.62
C LYS A 25 -17.15 -2.84 3.57
N ARG A 26 -15.85 -2.63 3.46
CA ARG A 26 -14.84 -3.68 3.58
C ARG A 26 -14.07 -3.51 4.88
N LEU A 27 -13.54 -4.60 5.41
CA LEU A 27 -12.72 -4.54 6.63
C LEU A 27 -11.53 -3.56 6.52
N PRO A 28 -10.75 -3.53 5.41
CA PRO A 28 -9.68 -2.55 5.25
C PRO A 28 -10.15 -1.09 5.34
N ASP A 29 -11.35 -0.78 4.86
CA ASP A 29 -11.91 0.57 4.94
C ASP A 29 -12.12 1.00 6.39
N ASN A 30 -12.59 0.07 7.24
CA ASN A 30 -12.76 0.33 8.67
C ASN A 30 -11.40 0.52 9.38
N ILE A 31 -10.40 -0.30 9.04
CA ILE A 31 -9.04 -0.18 9.59
C ILE A 31 -8.45 1.18 9.27
N LEU A 32 -8.55 1.61 8.00
CA LEU A 32 -8.06 2.92 7.55
C LEU A 32 -8.82 4.07 8.22
N GLY A 33 -10.15 3.95 8.38
CA GLY A 33 -10.96 4.95 9.06
C GLY A 33 -10.59 5.10 10.54
N VAL A 34 -10.43 4.00 11.28
CA VAL A 34 -9.99 4.02 12.68
C VAL A 34 -8.58 4.61 12.80
N TRP A 35 -7.67 4.24 11.91
CA TRP A 35 -6.33 4.80 11.87
C TRP A 35 -6.33 6.32 11.72
N LEU A 36 -7.12 6.86 10.77
CA LEU A 36 -7.26 8.31 10.58
C LEU A 36 -7.82 9.00 11.82
N LEU A 37 -8.77 8.38 12.56
CA LEU A 37 -9.26 8.92 13.82
C LEU A 37 -8.18 8.95 14.93
N CYS A 38 -7.32 7.91 14.98
CA CYS A 38 -6.17 7.93 15.91
C CYS A 38 -5.21 9.09 15.58
N ILE A 39 -4.97 9.34 14.29
CA ILE A 39 -4.17 10.48 13.86
C ILE A 39 -4.84 11.81 14.23
N ALA A 40 -6.16 11.93 14.00
CA ALA A 40 -6.90 13.15 14.38
C ALA A 40 -6.79 13.44 15.88
N ALA A 41 -6.92 12.42 16.72
CA ALA A 41 -6.77 12.55 18.18
C ALA A 41 -5.34 12.96 18.56
N TYR A 42 -4.32 12.40 17.91
CA TYR A 42 -2.92 12.78 18.09
C TYR A 42 -2.69 14.25 17.70
N LEU A 43 -3.12 14.68 16.53
CA LEU A 43 -3.01 16.06 16.05
C LEU A 43 -3.78 17.04 16.96
N LEU A 44 -4.96 16.63 17.44
CA LEU A 44 -5.77 17.45 18.33
C LEU A 44 -5.06 17.72 19.67
N ASN A 45 -4.43 16.71 20.26
CA ASN A 45 -3.70 16.87 21.51
C ASN A 45 -2.51 17.85 21.36
N TYR A 46 -1.76 17.74 20.26
CA TYR A 46 -0.68 18.68 19.93
C TYR A 46 -1.19 20.08 19.61
N TYR A 47 -2.34 20.19 18.97
CA TYR A 47 -2.99 21.49 18.74
C TYR A 47 -3.40 22.16 20.05
N LEU A 48 -3.93 21.39 21.00
CA LEU A 48 -4.25 21.88 22.34
C LEU A 48 -3.00 22.31 23.11
N HIS A 49 -1.88 21.59 22.97
CA HIS A 49 -0.58 22.03 23.49
C HIS A 49 -0.16 23.38 22.90
N TYR A 50 -0.18 23.50 21.56
CA TYR A 50 0.15 24.76 20.87
C TYR A 50 -0.71 25.95 21.32
N LEU A 51 -1.95 25.73 21.72
CA LEU A 51 -2.86 26.75 22.27
C LEU A 51 -2.65 27.02 23.75
N GLY A 52 -1.68 26.39 24.43
CA GLY A 52 -1.43 26.55 25.88
C GLY A 52 -2.41 25.79 26.79
N TYR A 53 -3.26 24.91 26.22
CA TYR A 53 -4.23 24.16 27.01
C TYR A 53 -3.59 23.12 27.93
N TRP A 54 -2.36 22.69 27.70
CA TRP A 54 -1.66 21.76 28.59
C TRP A 54 -1.37 22.39 29.97
N GLU A 55 -1.11 23.70 30.04
CA GLU A 55 -0.97 24.40 31.30
C GLU A 55 -2.28 24.42 32.13
N LYS A 56 -3.41 24.60 31.39
CA LYS A 56 -4.74 24.65 32.02
C LYS A 56 -5.29 23.26 32.36
N TYR A 57 -4.96 22.25 31.53
CA TYR A 57 -5.44 20.86 31.63
C TYR A 57 -4.28 19.88 31.61
N PRO A 58 -3.48 19.74 32.68
CA PRO A 58 -2.26 18.94 32.72
C PRO A 58 -2.48 17.45 32.48
N HIS A 59 -3.70 16.94 32.60
CA HIS A 59 -4.03 15.55 32.23
C HIS A 59 -3.87 15.25 30.72
N LEU A 60 -3.80 16.28 29.89
CA LEU A 60 -3.54 16.12 28.44
C LEU A 60 -2.07 15.86 28.15
N VAL A 61 -1.16 16.21 29.06
CA VAL A 61 0.27 16.00 28.92
C VAL A 61 0.57 14.47 28.80
N GLY A 62 1.19 14.06 27.71
CA GLY A 62 1.52 12.67 27.46
C GLY A 62 0.35 11.76 27.08
N ALA A 63 -0.90 12.25 27.06
CA ALA A 63 -2.08 11.42 26.81
C ALA A 63 -2.05 10.69 25.46
N THR A 64 -1.47 11.29 24.42
CA THR A 64 -1.35 10.67 23.09
C THR A 64 0.08 10.27 22.74
N HIS A 65 1.00 10.30 23.69
CA HIS A 65 2.40 9.93 23.47
C HIS A 65 2.58 8.53 22.84
N PRO A 66 1.84 7.48 23.22
CA PRO A 66 1.96 6.16 22.62
C PRO A 66 1.32 6.03 21.21
N PHE A 67 0.52 6.99 20.73
CA PHE A 67 -0.21 6.88 19.47
C PHE A 67 0.65 6.63 18.23
N PRO A 68 1.86 7.21 18.09
CA PRO A 68 2.74 6.90 16.97
C PRO A 68 3.05 5.40 16.80
N LEU A 69 3.05 4.62 17.91
CA LEU A 69 3.23 3.16 17.87
C LEU A 69 2.08 2.41 17.17
N LEU A 70 0.94 3.05 16.96
CA LEU A 70 -0.19 2.50 16.19
C LEU A 70 -0.01 2.67 14.69
N PHE A 71 0.73 3.68 14.22
CA PHE A 71 0.65 4.12 12.84
C PHE A 71 1.14 3.06 11.85
N ALA A 72 2.31 2.49 12.08
CA ALA A 72 2.86 1.47 11.20
C ALA A 72 2.10 0.12 11.28
N PRO A 73 1.67 -0.38 12.45
CA PRO A 73 0.77 -1.53 12.56
C PRO A 73 -0.55 -1.38 11.80
N PHE A 74 -1.20 -0.21 11.84
CA PHE A 74 -2.43 0.02 11.08
C PHE A 74 -2.21 -0.08 9.58
N VAL A 75 -1.12 0.51 9.05
CA VAL A 75 -0.78 0.41 7.62
C VAL A 75 -0.52 -1.04 7.22
N TYR A 76 0.20 -1.80 8.04
CA TYR A 76 0.45 -3.23 7.83
C TYR A 76 -0.86 -4.02 7.80
N LEU A 77 -1.73 -3.86 8.80
CA LEU A 77 -3.02 -4.54 8.86
C LEU A 77 -3.93 -4.16 7.70
N TYR A 78 -3.92 -2.90 7.26
CA TYR A 78 -4.62 -2.47 6.07
C TYR A 78 -4.18 -3.27 4.84
N VAL A 79 -2.88 -3.43 4.62
CA VAL A 79 -2.34 -4.21 3.51
C VAL A 79 -2.73 -5.69 3.65
N VAL A 80 -2.44 -6.30 4.79
CA VAL A 80 -2.70 -7.73 5.03
C VAL A 80 -4.18 -8.08 4.89
N THR A 81 -5.08 -7.24 5.41
CA THR A 81 -6.53 -7.50 5.29
C THR A 81 -7.07 -7.29 3.88
N ASN A 82 -6.43 -6.44 3.04
CA ASN A 82 -6.74 -6.40 1.61
C ASN A 82 -6.34 -7.69 0.87
N LEU A 83 -5.33 -8.40 1.38
CA LEU A 83 -4.82 -9.64 0.77
C LEU A 83 -5.53 -10.90 1.28
N ARG A 84 -6.21 -10.82 2.42
CA ARG A 84 -6.87 -11.97 3.06
C ARG A 84 -8.24 -12.28 2.46
N GLN A 85 -8.54 -13.58 2.45
CA GLN A 85 -9.85 -14.11 2.13
C GLN A 85 -10.22 -15.26 3.07
N PRO A 86 -11.37 -15.17 3.70
CA PRO A 86 -12.25 -14.00 3.80
C PRO A 86 -11.58 -12.84 4.52
N GLN A 87 -12.02 -11.59 4.24
CA GLN A 87 -11.53 -10.40 4.92
C GLN A 87 -12.01 -10.40 6.38
N ARG A 88 -11.20 -10.93 7.28
CA ARG A 88 -11.50 -10.98 8.72
C ARG A 88 -10.26 -10.66 9.55
N LEU A 89 -10.47 -10.14 10.77
CA LEU A 89 -9.42 -10.00 11.78
C LEU A 89 -9.35 -11.29 12.60
N TYR A 90 -8.13 -11.69 12.91
CA TYR A 90 -7.84 -12.78 13.83
C TYR A 90 -7.40 -12.19 15.17
N TRP A 91 -7.54 -12.95 16.27
CA TRP A 91 -7.09 -12.51 17.59
C TRP A 91 -5.59 -12.14 17.61
N ARG A 92 -4.77 -12.79 16.78
CA ARG A 92 -3.34 -12.51 16.62
C ARG A 92 -3.05 -11.12 16.02
N ASP A 93 -3.98 -10.57 15.24
CA ASP A 93 -3.84 -9.22 14.70
C ASP A 93 -3.85 -8.15 15.81
N GLY A 94 -4.48 -8.46 16.96
CA GLY A 94 -4.43 -7.63 18.16
C GLY A 94 -3.03 -7.51 18.77
N LEU A 95 -2.17 -8.52 18.58
CA LEU A 95 -0.80 -8.51 19.09
C LEU A 95 0.07 -7.41 18.45
N HIS A 96 -0.28 -6.95 17.26
CA HIS A 96 0.41 -5.84 16.61
C HIS A 96 0.29 -4.53 17.39
N PHE A 97 -0.71 -4.40 18.25
CA PHE A 97 -0.92 -3.25 19.13
C PHE A 97 -0.30 -3.39 20.52
N LEU A 98 0.39 -4.50 20.78
CA LEU A 98 1.05 -4.76 22.08
C LEU A 98 2.06 -3.68 22.47
N PRO A 99 2.95 -3.15 21.59
CA PRO A 99 3.86 -2.07 21.95
C PRO A 99 3.13 -0.83 22.46
N PHE A 100 2.01 -0.46 21.82
CA PHE A 100 1.16 0.63 22.27
C PHE A 100 0.55 0.37 23.64
N ALA A 101 -0.04 -0.81 23.87
CA ALA A 101 -0.65 -1.19 25.12
C ALA A 101 0.37 -1.22 26.28
N VAL A 102 1.55 -1.81 26.03
CA VAL A 102 2.65 -1.85 27.02
C VAL A 102 3.10 -0.43 27.37
N THR A 103 3.28 0.45 26.40
CA THR A 103 3.68 1.84 26.64
C THR A 103 2.64 2.56 27.49
N TYR A 104 1.32 2.37 27.22
CA TYR A 104 0.27 2.95 28.08
C TYR A 104 0.32 2.41 29.52
N VAL A 105 0.53 1.13 29.70
CA VAL A 105 0.66 0.52 31.04
C VAL A 105 1.87 1.09 31.78
N LEU A 106 3.00 1.24 31.10
CA LEU A 106 4.20 1.83 31.69
C LEU A 106 4.03 3.34 32.01
N MET A 107 3.24 4.05 31.22
CA MET A 107 2.92 5.46 31.46
C MET A 107 1.76 5.68 32.44
N PHE A 108 1.08 4.62 32.87
CA PHE A 108 -0.09 4.75 33.76
C PHE A 108 0.20 5.55 35.05
N PRO A 109 1.32 5.30 35.79
CA PRO A 109 1.66 6.08 36.96
C PRO A 109 1.86 7.59 36.65
N PHE A 110 2.47 7.91 35.51
CA PHE A 110 2.64 9.28 35.04
C PHE A 110 1.31 9.93 34.71
N LEU A 111 0.47 9.25 33.93
CA LEU A 111 -0.80 9.82 33.49
C LEU A 111 -1.78 10.08 34.61
N PHE A 112 -1.82 9.24 35.67
CA PHE A 112 -2.81 9.26 36.70
C PHE A 112 -2.28 9.58 38.11
N GLY A 113 -0.97 9.38 38.37
CA GLY A 113 -0.35 9.56 39.68
C GLY A 113 0.36 10.92 39.84
N TYR A 114 0.79 11.56 38.77
CA TYR A 114 1.51 12.83 38.84
C TYR A 114 0.56 14.03 38.95
N SER A 115 0.90 14.95 39.82
CA SER A 115 0.18 16.22 39.97
C SER A 115 0.38 17.11 38.73
N ALA A 116 -0.48 18.13 38.60
CA ALA A 116 -0.40 19.12 37.53
C ALA A 116 0.95 19.86 37.52
N ALA A 117 1.49 20.19 38.70
CA ALA A 117 2.77 20.87 38.83
C ALA A 117 3.95 20.00 38.36
N GLU A 118 3.95 18.71 38.72
CA GLU A 118 4.97 17.77 38.30
C GLU A 118 4.95 17.55 36.78
N LYS A 119 3.77 17.46 36.17
CA LYS A 119 3.64 17.32 34.70
C LYS A 119 4.10 18.58 33.97
N ALA A 120 3.86 19.76 34.50
CA ALA A 120 4.34 21.01 33.93
C ALA A 120 5.87 21.16 33.99
N MET A 121 6.53 20.54 34.98
CA MET A 121 7.99 20.55 35.09
C MET A 121 8.69 19.65 34.05
N ILE A 122 8.02 18.65 33.53
CA ILE A 122 8.61 17.71 32.56
C ILE A 122 8.89 18.39 31.21
N ASP A 123 8.16 19.43 30.88
CA ASP A 123 8.37 20.25 29.69
C ASP A 123 9.59 21.20 29.81
N GLN A 124 10.22 21.25 30.98
CA GLN A 124 11.41 22.07 31.24
C GLN A 124 12.67 21.22 31.07
N ALA A 125 13.63 21.73 30.29
CA ALA A 125 14.83 21.02 29.84
C ALA A 125 15.72 20.38 30.91
N ASP A 126 15.62 20.82 32.18
CA ASP A 126 16.50 20.40 33.27
C ASP A 126 15.89 19.31 34.21
N TYR A 127 14.70 18.79 33.90
CA TYR A 127 14.04 17.83 34.78
C TYR A 127 14.38 16.38 34.42
N HIS A 128 15.45 15.83 35.02
CA HIS A 128 15.83 14.40 34.90
C HIS A 128 14.91 13.54 35.76
N SER A 129 13.88 12.98 35.15
CA SER A 129 12.93 12.08 35.82
C SER A 129 13.01 10.67 35.28
N LEU A 130 12.50 9.69 36.08
CA LEU A 130 12.30 8.32 35.60
C LEU A 130 11.50 8.27 34.27
N TYR A 131 10.59 9.22 34.08
CA TYR A 131 9.74 9.31 32.89
C TYR A 131 10.46 9.80 31.65
N GLN A 132 11.56 10.54 31.76
CA GLN A 132 12.40 10.90 30.62
C GLN A 132 13.00 9.63 29.98
N TRP A 133 13.40 8.65 30.78
CA TRP A 133 13.82 7.35 30.28
C TRP A 133 12.69 6.59 29.57
N LEU A 134 11.44 6.67 30.10
CA LEU A 134 10.28 6.06 29.44
C LEU A 134 9.99 6.70 28.08
N PHE A 135 10.10 8.02 27.96
CA PHE A 135 9.96 8.73 26.69
C PHE A 135 11.05 8.29 25.69
N THR A 136 12.30 8.20 26.13
CA THR A 136 13.42 7.75 25.29
C THR A 136 13.24 6.30 24.83
N ILE A 137 12.87 5.40 25.75
CA ILE A 137 12.59 3.99 25.44
C ILE A 137 11.41 3.87 24.47
N SER A 138 10.35 4.64 24.70
CA SER A 138 9.18 4.67 23.79
C SER A 138 9.55 5.17 22.40
N PHE A 139 10.45 6.15 22.28
CA PHE A 139 10.96 6.63 21.02
C PHE A 139 11.78 5.56 20.29
N ILE A 140 12.68 4.87 21.01
CA ILE A 140 13.45 3.75 20.44
C ILE A 140 12.51 2.64 19.97
N ALA A 141 11.52 2.27 20.77
CA ALA A 141 10.50 1.28 20.42
C ALA A 141 9.73 1.70 19.17
N PHE A 142 9.35 2.98 19.09
CA PHE A 142 8.70 3.55 17.91
C PHE A 142 9.54 3.41 16.64
N VAL A 143 10.84 3.75 16.69
CA VAL A 143 11.74 3.60 15.54
C VAL A 143 11.83 2.14 15.10
N ILE A 144 12.01 1.20 16.04
CA ILE A 144 12.07 -0.23 15.75
C ILE A 144 10.77 -0.72 15.11
N VAL A 145 9.62 -0.34 15.68
CA VAL A 145 8.28 -0.68 15.15
C VAL A 145 8.11 -0.15 13.73
N CYS A 146 8.43 1.13 13.49
CA CYS A 146 8.30 1.74 12.16
C CYS A 146 9.16 1.02 11.10
N VAL A 147 10.41 0.71 11.42
CA VAL A 147 11.31 0.00 10.48
C VAL A 147 10.79 -1.42 10.22
N ALA A 148 10.50 -2.18 11.27
CA ALA A 148 10.05 -3.57 11.16
C ALA A 148 8.76 -3.69 10.33
N TYR A 149 7.75 -2.85 10.62
CA TYR A 149 6.48 -2.86 9.88
C TYR A 149 6.62 -2.32 8.46
N SER A 150 7.50 -1.34 8.20
CA SER A 150 7.76 -0.86 6.84
C SER A 150 8.35 -1.97 5.97
N VAL A 151 9.34 -2.70 6.49
CA VAL A 151 9.94 -3.85 5.79
C VAL A 151 8.90 -4.95 5.57
N ALA A 152 8.15 -5.33 6.61
CA ALA A 152 7.10 -6.36 6.51
C ALA A 152 6.01 -5.96 5.48
N THR A 153 5.57 -4.71 5.50
CA THR A 153 4.56 -4.19 4.56
C THR A 153 5.08 -4.18 3.14
N TYR A 154 6.33 -3.76 2.93
CA TYR A 154 6.98 -3.78 1.61
C TYR A 154 7.03 -5.21 1.03
N HIS A 155 7.43 -6.19 1.84
CA HIS A 155 7.41 -7.59 1.41
C HIS A 155 6.01 -8.09 1.05
N LYS A 156 4.99 -7.71 1.82
CA LYS A 156 3.60 -8.09 1.52
C LYS A 156 3.09 -7.45 0.24
N ILE A 157 3.40 -6.19 -0.02
CA ILE A 157 3.04 -5.51 -1.28
C ILE A 157 3.72 -6.21 -2.47
N ASN A 158 5.01 -6.55 -2.36
CA ASN A 158 5.73 -7.26 -3.43
C ASN A 158 5.13 -8.63 -3.73
N GLN A 159 4.81 -9.42 -2.68
CA GLN A 159 4.13 -10.70 -2.86
C GLN A 159 2.78 -10.54 -3.60
N TYR A 160 2.01 -9.53 -3.24
CA TYR A 160 0.73 -9.25 -3.90
C TYR A 160 0.90 -8.86 -5.38
N GLU A 161 1.86 -7.99 -5.69
CA GLU A 161 2.11 -7.60 -7.08
C GLU A 161 2.58 -8.76 -7.94
N GLN A 162 3.34 -9.72 -7.38
CA GLN A 162 3.68 -10.96 -8.07
C GLN A 162 2.43 -11.78 -8.39
N ILE A 163 1.54 -11.99 -7.41
CA ILE A 163 0.28 -12.74 -7.61
C ILE A 163 -0.58 -12.06 -8.68
N ILE A 164 -0.71 -10.72 -8.66
CA ILE A 164 -1.44 -9.99 -9.70
C ILE A 164 -0.80 -10.22 -11.07
N GLY A 165 0.52 -10.14 -11.18
CA GLY A 165 1.24 -10.36 -12.43
C GLY A 165 1.12 -11.79 -12.98
N GLU A 166 0.80 -12.77 -12.12
CA GLU A 166 0.53 -14.14 -12.53
C GLU A 166 -0.92 -14.37 -13.00
N GLN A 167 -1.87 -13.54 -12.55
CA GLN A 167 -3.30 -13.75 -12.79
C GLN A 167 -3.94 -12.78 -13.79
N PHE A 168 -3.37 -11.58 -13.96
CA PHE A 168 -3.99 -10.50 -14.75
C PHE A 168 -3.00 -9.89 -15.76
N ALA A 169 -3.49 -9.61 -16.96
CA ALA A 169 -2.74 -8.87 -17.99
C ALA A 169 -2.82 -7.34 -17.82
N TYR A 170 -3.41 -6.87 -16.75
CA TYR A 170 -3.56 -5.44 -16.41
C TYR A 170 -3.33 -5.23 -14.91
N ASN A 171 -2.95 -4.03 -14.51
CA ASN A 171 -2.70 -3.68 -13.10
C ASN A 171 -3.49 -2.47 -12.61
N GLU A 172 -4.20 -1.76 -13.49
CA GLU A 172 -5.00 -0.60 -13.13
C GLU A 172 -6.19 -0.99 -12.24
N GLY A 173 -6.25 -0.30 -11.10
CA GLY A 173 -7.32 -0.46 -10.11
C GLY A 173 -7.20 -1.71 -9.25
N ILE A 174 -6.19 -2.57 -9.45
CA ILE A 174 -5.88 -3.71 -8.60
C ILE A 174 -4.49 -3.62 -7.97
N SER A 175 -3.57 -2.83 -8.54
CA SER A 175 -2.22 -2.60 -8.01
C SER A 175 -2.24 -1.79 -6.71
N LEU A 176 -1.34 -2.14 -5.79
CA LEU A 176 -1.11 -1.42 -4.53
C LEU A 176 0.06 -0.42 -4.62
N GLN A 177 0.43 0.04 -5.82
CA GLN A 177 1.56 0.97 -6.03
C GLN A 177 1.45 2.25 -5.20
N TRP A 178 0.23 2.76 -4.97
CA TRP A 178 0.00 3.91 -4.11
C TRP A 178 0.45 3.68 -2.66
N LEU A 179 0.38 2.42 -2.17
CA LEU A 179 0.87 2.06 -0.84
C LEU A 179 2.40 2.10 -0.75
N ARG A 180 3.12 1.79 -1.85
CA ARG A 180 4.58 2.01 -1.90
C ARG A 180 4.93 3.49 -1.72
N LEU A 181 4.18 4.37 -2.40
CA LEU A 181 4.38 5.82 -2.25
C LEU A 181 4.12 6.27 -0.82
N LEU A 182 3.08 5.73 -0.16
CA LEU A 182 2.83 5.96 1.26
C LEU A 182 3.98 5.50 2.15
N LEU A 183 4.50 4.28 1.95
CA LEU A 183 5.63 3.76 2.72
C LEU A 183 6.88 4.63 2.55
N ILE A 184 7.17 5.08 1.31
CA ILE A 184 8.27 6.00 1.03
C ILE A 184 8.04 7.33 1.76
N GLY A 185 6.83 7.88 1.68
CA GLY A 185 6.44 9.11 2.39
C GLY A 185 6.64 8.99 3.91
N PHE A 186 6.18 7.91 4.51
CA PHE A 186 6.43 7.61 5.93
C PHE A 186 7.93 7.50 6.21
N GLY A 187 8.69 6.77 5.39
CA GLY A 187 10.13 6.64 5.54
C GLY A 187 10.85 8.00 5.54
N ILE A 188 10.48 8.91 4.65
CA ILE A 188 11.01 10.27 4.59
C ILE A 188 10.66 11.05 5.86
N ILE A 189 9.39 11.03 6.27
CA ILE A 189 8.91 11.77 7.45
C ILE A 189 9.64 11.30 8.70
N PHE A 190 9.75 9.98 8.90
CA PHE A 190 10.46 9.42 10.06
C PHE A 190 11.95 9.67 10.01
N SER A 191 12.58 9.63 8.82
CA SER A 191 14.00 9.97 8.67
C SER A 191 14.28 11.42 9.06
N VAL A 192 13.40 12.36 8.66
CA VAL A 192 13.50 13.77 9.06
C VAL A 192 13.36 13.93 10.57
N MET A 193 12.40 13.23 11.18
CA MET A 193 12.18 13.27 12.62
C MET A 193 13.38 12.70 13.40
N ILE A 194 13.88 11.53 12.98
CA ILE A 194 15.05 10.89 13.61
C ILE A 194 16.28 11.77 13.47
N ALA A 195 16.54 12.32 12.27
CA ALA A 195 17.66 13.22 12.04
C ALA A 195 17.58 14.47 12.91
N GLY A 196 16.40 15.08 13.01
CA GLY A 196 16.15 16.23 13.88
C GLY A 196 16.42 15.91 15.36
N TYR A 197 15.93 14.75 15.83
CA TYR A 197 16.17 14.30 17.20
C TYR A 197 17.67 14.06 17.48
N VAL A 198 18.37 13.39 16.57
CA VAL A 198 19.82 13.13 16.67
C VAL A 198 20.59 14.46 16.71
N LEU A 199 20.28 15.40 15.83
CA LEU A 199 20.95 16.70 15.80
C LEU A 199 20.74 17.48 17.11
N GLN A 200 19.52 17.52 17.60
CA GLN A 200 19.13 18.34 18.74
C GLN A 200 19.54 17.73 20.09
N PHE A 201 19.37 16.40 20.25
CA PHE A 201 19.57 15.75 21.56
C PHE A 201 20.89 14.96 21.66
N LEU A 202 21.43 14.44 20.55
CA LEU A 202 22.68 13.67 20.60
C LEU A 202 23.90 14.54 20.28
N LEU A 203 23.76 15.49 19.36
CA LEU A 203 24.83 16.38 18.92
C LEU A 203 24.73 17.77 19.54
N GLU A 204 23.70 18.03 20.35
CA GLU A 204 23.43 19.29 21.05
C GLU A 204 23.44 20.52 20.10
N ILE A 205 23.03 20.33 18.85
CA ILE A 205 22.96 21.39 17.83
C ILE A 205 21.63 22.12 17.98
N GLU A 206 21.67 23.41 18.31
CA GLU A 206 20.48 24.25 18.30
C GLU A 206 20.01 24.46 16.84
N LEU A 207 18.82 23.92 16.53
CA LEU A 207 18.20 24.12 15.24
C LEU A 207 17.34 25.38 15.25
N ALA A 208 17.52 26.25 14.27
CA ALA A 208 16.71 27.47 14.10
C ALA A 208 15.21 27.16 13.75
N VAL A 209 14.87 25.91 13.54
CA VAL A 209 13.53 25.45 13.16
C VAL A 209 13.02 24.41 14.14
N ASN A 210 11.73 24.46 14.43
CA ASN A 210 11.07 23.44 15.26
C ASN A 210 10.84 22.17 14.44
N VAL A 211 11.63 21.12 14.71
CA VAL A 211 11.61 19.83 14.01
C VAL A 211 10.24 19.15 14.12
N GLU A 212 9.60 19.30 15.28
CA GLU A 212 8.27 18.72 15.52
C GLU A 212 7.21 19.35 14.62
N LEU A 213 7.25 20.66 14.41
CA LEU A 213 6.34 21.33 13.47
C LEU A 213 6.56 20.91 12.01
N ILE A 214 7.82 20.68 11.61
CA ILE A 214 8.14 20.14 10.30
C ILE A 214 7.55 18.74 10.16
N PHE A 215 7.77 17.88 11.15
CA PHE A 215 7.22 16.53 11.18
C PHE A 215 5.68 16.55 11.06
N LEU A 216 5.00 17.35 11.86
CA LEU A 216 3.53 17.48 11.81
C LEU A 216 3.04 18.02 10.46
N GLY A 217 3.73 19.01 9.89
CA GLY A 217 3.41 19.56 8.57
C GLY A 217 3.53 18.52 7.44
N LEU A 218 4.62 17.76 7.43
CA LEU A 218 4.83 16.67 6.48
C LEU A 218 3.80 15.55 6.66
N PHE A 219 3.41 15.27 7.90
CA PHE A 219 2.41 14.28 8.22
C PHE A 219 1.02 14.68 7.71
N VAL A 220 0.62 15.94 7.89
CA VAL A 220 -0.64 16.49 7.35
C VAL A 220 -0.62 16.46 5.81
N LEU A 221 0.51 16.81 5.20
CA LEU A 221 0.69 16.69 3.74
C LEU A 221 0.49 15.26 3.26
N LEU A 222 1.05 14.28 3.97
CA LEU A 222 0.87 12.86 3.65
C LEU A 222 -0.60 12.44 3.72
N ILE A 223 -1.34 12.89 4.74
CA ILE A 223 -2.78 12.63 4.88
C ILE A 223 -3.55 13.24 3.69
N ALA A 224 -3.21 14.46 3.29
CA ALA A 224 -3.82 15.10 2.12
C ALA A 224 -3.54 14.31 0.83
N LEU A 225 -2.32 13.78 0.67
CA LEU A 225 -1.95 12.91 -0.45
C LEU A 225 -2.74 11.59 -0.41
N ILE A 226 -2.93 10.96 0.75
CA ILE A 226 -3.77 9.77 0.90
C ILE A 226 -5.19 10.05 0.41
N GLY A 227 -5.77 11.18 0.83
CA GLY A 227 -7.10 11.60 0.40
C GLY A 227 -7.17 11.81 -1.12
N PHE A 228 -6.20 12.55 -1.67
CA PHE A 228 -6.12 12.83 -3.11
C PHE A 228 -5.99 11.54 -3.94
N TRP A 229 -5.05 10.66 -3.58
CA TRP A 229 -4.84 9.40 -4.28
C TRP A 229 -6.02 8.45 -4.08
N GLY A 230 -6.60 8.42 -2.89
CA GLY A 230 -7.76 7.61 -2.58
C GLY A 230 -8.98 7.96 -3.44
N ILE A 231 -9.22 9.25 -3.69
CA ILE A 231 -10.29 9.73 -4.57
C ILE A 231 -9.95 9.44 -6.04
N ARG A 232 -8.73 9.69 -6.47
CA ARG A 232 -8.31 9.56 -7.86
C ARG A 232 -8.24 8.12 -8.34
N TYR A 233 -7.76 7.21 -7.52
CA TYR A 233 -7.65 5.78 -7.85
C TYR A 233 -8.89 4.99 -7.42
N GLN A 234 -10.05 5.51 -7.59
CA GLN A 234 -11.42 4.93 -7.42
C GLN A 234 -11.55 3.59 -6.61
N GLY A 235 -10.46 2.93 -6.26
CA GLY A 235 -10.44 1.64 -5.57
C GLY A 235 -10.51 1.76 -4.04
N ILE A 236 -10.02 2.87 -3.44
CA ILE A 236 -9.98 3.04 -1.98
C ILE A 236 -11.34 3.51 -1.46
N PHE A 237 -11.97 4.46 -2.17
CA PHE A 237 -13.23 5.09 -1.73
C PHE A 237 -14.48 4.60 -2.50
N THR A 238 -14.34 3.72 -3.53
CA THR A 238 -15.47 3.19 -4.30
C THR A 238 -15.54 1.65 -4.25
N ALA A 239 -16.76 1.12 -4.09
CA ALA A 239 -17.04 -0.28 -3.74
C ALA A 239 -16.94 -1.31 -4.89
N GLU A 240 -16.58 -0.93 -6.12
CA GLU A 240 -17.02 -1.66 -7.31
C GLU A 240 -16.11 -2.79 -7.83
N LYS A 241 -14.86 -2.94 -7.38
CA LYS A 241 -13.88 -3.77 -8.11
C LYS A 241 -13.37 -5.06 -7.46
N THR A 242 -13.78 -5.39 -6.26
CA THR A 242 -13.24 -6.58 -5.55
C THR A 242 -13.90 -7.91 -5.96
N LYS A 243 -15.02 -7.88 -6.69
CA LYS A 243 -15.74 -9.10 -7.13
C LYS A 243 -14.97 -9.92 -8.17
N VAL A 244 -14.09 -9.29 -8.96
CA VAL A 244 -13.40 -9.95 -10.09
C VAL A 244 -12.22 -10.81 -9.64
N LEU A 245 -11.55 -10.43 -8.56
CA LEU A 245 -10.37 -11.16 -8.04
C LEU A 245 -10.73 -12.54 -7.44
N TYR A 246 -12.01 -12.81 -7.18
CA TYR A 246 -12.41 -13.87 -6.25
C TYR A 246 -13.48 -14.84 -6.77
N SER A 247 -13.85 -14.72 -8.04
CA SER A 247 -14.86 -15.64 -8.64
C SER A 247 -14.27 -16.97 -9.14
N SER A 248 -12.96 -17.16 -9.08
CA SER A 248 -12.29 -18.32 -9.68
C SER A 248 -11.97 -19.47 -8.72
N GLU A 249 -12.22 -19.34 -7.43
CA GLU A 249 -12.04 -20.47 -6.51
C GLU A 249 -13.34 -20.70 -5.73
N LYS A 250 -14.06 -21.80 -6.06
CA LYS A 250 -15.01 -22.41 -5.13
C LYS A 250 -14.20 -22.93 -3.95
N PRO A 251 -14.55 -22.58 -2.70
CA PRO A 251 -13.92 -23.20 -1.54
C PRO A 251 -14.42 -24.65 -1.44
N GLU A 252 -13.56 -25.63 -1.61
CA GLU A 252 -13.73 -26.88 -0.89
C GLU A 252 -13.53 -26.56 0.60
N GLU A 253 -14.57 -26.80 1.37
CA GLU A 253 -14.54 -26.79 2.82
C GLU A 253 -13.51 -27.80 3.31
N THR A 254 -12.35 -27.32 3.70
CA THR A 254 -11.39 -28.10 4.49
C THR A 254 -10.89 -27.25 5.64
N GLU A 255 -10.90 -27.87 6.79
CA GLU A 255 -10.65 -27.40 8.14
C GLU A 255 -9.45 -26.46 8.33
N GLU A 256 -9.66 -25.55 9.26
CA GLU A 256 -8.77 -24.51 9.76
C GLU A 256 -7.36 -25.01 10.07
N THR A 257 -6.41 -24.70 9.20
CA THR A 257 -5.01 -24.59 9.57
C THR A 257 -4.48 -23.28 9.05
N GLU A 258 -4.01 -22.45 9.98
CA GLU A 258 -3.35 -21.17 9.68
C GLU A 258 -2.04 -21.45 8.91
N GLU A 259 -2.10 -21.43 7.59
CA GLU A 259 -0.91 -21.29 6.77
C GLU A 259 -0.79 -19.84 6.30
N PRO A 260 0.39 -19.21 6.50
CA PRO A 260 0.71 -17.95 5.84
C PRO A 260 0.50 -18.14 4.33
N LEU A 261 0.09 -17.08 3.59
CA LEU A 261 0.03 -17.05 2.13
C LEU A 261 1.34 -17.66 1.58
N LYS A 262 1.38 -18.98 1.48
CA LYS A 262 2.40 -19.66 0.70
C LYS A 262 2.08 -19.28 -0.74
N MET A 263 3.05 -18.73 -1.44
CA MET A 263 3.11 -18.83 -2.89
C MET A 263 2.68 -20.26 -3.22
N PRO A 264 1.78 -20.46 -4.21
CA PRO A 264 1.48 -21.82 -4.63
C PRO A 264 2.82 -22.48 -4.89
N GLU A 265 3.22 -23.35 -3.94
CA GLU A 265 4.38 -24.22 -4.12
C GLU A 265 3.99 -24.98 -5.39
N TYR A 266 4.72 -24.73 -6.49
CA TYR A 266 4.53 -25.43 -7.75
C TYR A 266 4.70 -26.92 -7.49
N ARG A 267 3.66 -27.54 -6.88
CA ARG A 267 3.53 -28.97 -6.89
C ARG A 267 3.53 -29.34 -8.36
N LYS A 268 4.50 -30.12 -8.77
CA LYS A 268 4.64 -30.69 -10.10
C LYS A 268 3.25 -31.04 -10.61
N SER A 269 2.67 -30.19 -11.45
CA SER A 269 1.39 -30.50 -12.10
C SER A 269 1.64 -31.83 -12.80
N GLY A 270 0.73 -32.75 -12.72
CA GLY A 270 0.89 -34.07 -13.33
C GLY A 270 0.87 -34.04 -14.88
N LEU A 271 1.11 -32.88 -15.51
CA LEU A 271 1.24 -32.70 -16.96
C LEU A 271 2.48 -33.42 -17.46
N LYS A 272 2.26 -34.38 -18.35
CA LYS A 272 3.37 -35.03 -19.07
C LYS A 272 4.08 -34.03 -20.00
N PRO A 273 5.38 -34.14 -20.20
CA PRO A 273 6.15 -33.21 -21.07
C PRO A 273 5.57 -33.02 -22.47
N GLU A 274 5.04 -34.08 -23.07
CA GLU A 274 4.36 -34.05 -24.37
C GLU A 274 3.07 -33.24 -24.36
N GLU A 275 2.25 -33.38 -23.31
CA GLU A 275 1.00 -32.62 -23.12
C GLU A 275 1.31 -31.14 -22.92
N ALA A 276 2.33 -30.81 -22.11
CA ALA A 276 2.80 -29.45 -21.87
C ALA A 276 3.26 -28.77 -23.18
N LYS A 277 4.03 -29.47 -24.01
CA LYS A 277 4.48 -28.97 -25.29
C LYS A 277 3.33 -28.72 -26.25
N ASN A 278 2.37 -29.66 -26.32
CA ASN A 278 1.19 -29.50 -27.16
C ASN A 278 0.34 -28.31 -26.72
N LEU A 279 0.11 -28.17 -25.45
CA LEU A 279 -0.65 -27.04 -24.91
C LEU A 279 0.05 -25.70 -25.13
N HIS A 280 1.40 -25.65 -25.06
CA HIS A 280 2.17 -24.47 -25.44
C HIS A 280 1.94 -24.10 -26.91
N GLN A 281 1.95 -25.05 -27.82
CA GLN A 281 1.66 -24.79 -29.25
C GLN A 281 0.23 -24.30 -29.47
N GLN A 282 -0.76 -24.89 -28.77
CA GLN A 282 -2.14 -24.44 -28.82
C GLN A 282 -2.27 -22.99 -28.33
N LEU A 283 -1.60 -22.65 -27.22
CA LEU A 283 -1.55 -21.28 -26.68
C LEU A 283 -0.99 -20.30 -27.74
N LEU A 284 0.16 -20.60 -28.35
CA LEU A 284 0.75 -19.72 -29.35
C LEU A 284 -0.15 -19.55 -30.57
N THR A 285 -0.80 -20.63 -31.02
CA THR A 285 -1.78 -20.59 -32.12
C THR A 285 -2.97 -19.71 -31.76
N LEU A 286 -3.56 -19.87 -30.55
CA LEU A 286 -4.65 -19.06 -30.09
C LEU A 286 -4.28 -17.57 -30.03
N MET A 287 -3.08 -17.26 -29.47
CA MET A 287 -2.57 -15.88 -29.41
C MET A 287 -2.40 -15.26 -30.80
N ALA A 288 -1.99 -16.05 -31.82
CA ALA A 288 -1.79 -15.54 -33.17
C ALA A 288 -3.11 -15.38 -33.95
N THR A 289 -4.08 -16.32 -33.79
CA THR A 289 -5.30 -16.36 -34.62
C THR A 289 -6.44 -15.55 -34.02
N GLU A 290 -6.73 -15.73 -32.73
CA GLU A 290 -7.87 -15.10 -32.06
C GLU A 290 -7.50 -13.81 -31.35
N LYS A 291 -6.21 -13.58 -31.11
CA LYS A 291 -5.66 -12.37 -30.47
C LYS A 291 -6.36 -12.00 -29.15
N PRO A 292 -6.52 -12.94 -28.20
CA PRO A 292 -7.22 -12.65 -26.94
C PRO A 292 -6.56 -11.53 -26.13
N TYR A 293 -5.30 -11.20 -26.39
CA TYR A 293 -4.59 -10.10 -25.77
C TYR A 293 -5.17 -8.70 -26.08
N LEU A 294 -6.04 -8.60 -27.09
CA LEU A 294 -6.77 -7.35 -27.38
C LEU A 294 -7.86 -7.06 -26.35
N GLU A 295 -8.29 -8.08 -25.56
CA GLU A 295 -9.19 -7.82 -24.43
C GLU A 295 -8.44 -7.06 -23.32
N PRO A 296 -8.83 -5.81 -23.00
CA PRO A 296 -8.07 -4.97 -22.07
C PRO A 296 -7.97 -5.54 -20.66
N LYS A 297 -8.98 -6.32 -20.23
CA LYS A 297 -9.06 -6.91 -18.89
C LYS A 297 -8.87 -8.41 -18.88
N LEU A 298 -8.10 -8.94 -19.83
CA LEU A 298 -7.81 -10.36 -19.91
C LEU A 298 -7.19 -10.89 -18.61
N SER A 299 -7.74 -12.00 -18.11
CA SER A 299 -7.22 -12.76 -16.97
C SER A 299 -6.69 -14.13 -17.39
N LEU A 300 -5.80 -14.69 -16.57
CA LEU A 300 -5.28 -16.05 -16.78
C LEU A 300 -6.41 -17.08 -16.82
N ALA A 301 -7.44 -16.94 -15.97
CA ALA A 301 -8.58 -17.84 -15.95
C ALA A 301 -9.33 -17.82 -17.30
N GLN A 302 -9.64 -16.64 -17.85
CA GLN A 302 -10.30 -16.52 -19.15
C GLN A 302 -9.48 -17.16 -20.27
N LEU A 303 -8.17 -16.95 -20.31
CA LEU A 303 -7.32 -17.56 -21.31
C LEU A 303 -7.21 -19.09 -21.13
N ALA A 304 -7.20 -19.57 -19.90
CA ALA A 304 -7.20 -21.00 -19.58
C ALA A 304 -8.53 -21.67 -20.00
N ASP A 305 -9.65 -21.00 -19.76
CA ASP A 305 -10.99 -21.47 -20.19
C ASP A 305 -11.06 -21.62 -21.72
N SER A 306 -10.48 -20.67 -22.49
CA SER A 306 -10.42 -20.77 -23.96
C SER A 306 -9.59 -21.96 -24.46
N LEU A 307 -8.67 -22.45 -23.65
CA LEU A 307 -7.85 -23.63 -23.94
C LEU A 307 -8.39 -24.92 -23.31
N GLY A 308 -9.46 -24.83 -22.50
CA GLY A 308 -10.04 -25.97 -21.79
C GLY A 308 -9.12 -26.56 -20.71
N VAL A 309 -8.28 -25.74 -20.07
CA VAL A 309 -7.29 -26.17 -19.07
C VAL A 309 -7.42 -25.40 -17.76
N LEU A 310 -6.82 -25.94 -16.70
CA LEU A 310 -6.75 -25.24 -15.43
C LEU A 310 -5.80 -24.02 -15.49
N PRO A 311 -6.13 -22.89 -14.86
CA PRO A 311 -5.26 -21.70 -14.82
C PRO A 311 -3.83 -22.00 -14.35
N ASN A 312 -3.67 -22.86 -13.35
CA ASN A 312 -2.35 -23.25 -12.84
C ASN A 312 -1.48 -23.97 -13.87
N HIS A 313 -2.08 -24.81 -14.74
CA HIS A 313 -1.37 -25.46 -15.83
C HIS A 313 -0.90 -24.44 -16.87
N LEU A 314 -1.78 -23.49 -17.23
CA LEU A 314 -1.44 -22.45 -18.19
C LEU A 314 -0.33 -21.53 -17.65
N SER A 315 -0.43 -21.10 -16.39
CA SER A 315 0.63 -20.31 -15.74
C SER A 315 1.98 -21.01 -15.76
N GLN A 316 1.99 -22.31 -15.44
CA GLN A 316 3.22 -23.12 -15.47
C GLN A 316 3.82 -23.17 -16.88
N ILE A 317 3.00 -23.37 -17.91
CA ILE A 317 3.46 -23.44 -19.30
C ILE A 317 4.06 -22.11 -19.75
N ILE A 318 3.39 -20.99 -19.47
CA ILE A 318 3.91 -19.66 -19.78
C ILE A 318 5.26 -19.44 -19.10
N ASN A 319 5.35 -19.75 -17.81
CA ASN A 319 6.61 -19.60 -17.06
C ASN A 319 7.72 -20.52 -17.61
N GLN A 320 7.40 -21.77 -17.89
CA GLN A 320 8.38 -22.77 -18.31
C GLN A 320 8.92 -22.56 -19.74
N TYR A 321 8.04 -22.23 -20.69
CA TYR A 321 8.41 -22.13 -22.10
C TYR A 321 8.74 -20.71 -22.55
N GLU A 322 8.10 -19.69 -21.95
CA GLU A 322 8.30 -18.28 -22.30
C GLU A 322 9.22 -17.52 -21.33
N GLY A 323 9.48 -18.09 -20.12
CA GLY A 323 10.27 -17.43 -19.09
C GLY A 323 9.63 -16.16 -18.55
N LYS A 324 8.31 -16.01 -18.70
CA LYS A 324 7.54 -14.82 -18.36
C LYS A 324 6.40 -15.18 -17.41
N ASN A 325 5.95 -14.22 -16.59
CA ASN A 325 4.65 -14.32 -15.94
C ASN A 325 3.53 -13.97 -16.95
N PHE A 326 2.28 -14.21 -16.58
CA PHE A 326 1.12 -13.96 -17.44
C PHE A 326 1.03 -12.49 -17.91
N TYR A 327 1.27 -11.53 -16.99
CA TYR A 327 1.27 -10.11 -17.33
C TYR A 327 2.29 -9.76 -18.40
N ASP A 328 3.53 -10.18 -18.22
CA ASP A 328 4.61 -9.90 -19.18
C ASP A 328 4.40 -10.63 -20.51
N PHE A 329 3.86 -11.85 -20.48
CA PHE A 329 3.53 -12.64 -21.67
C PHE A 329 2.48 -11.92 -22.53
N VAL A 330 1.31 -11.60 -21.98
CA VAL A 330 0.23 -10.95 -22.73
C VAL A 330 0.66 -9.56 -23.22
N ASN A 331 1.31 -8.78 -22.36
CA ASN A 331 1.71 -7.44 -22.74
C ASN A 331 2.85 -7.40 -23.78
N SER A 332 3.64 -8.45 -23.91
CA SER A 332 4.59 -8.54 -25.05
C SER A 332 3.86 -8.59 -26.40
N TYR A 333 2.77 -9.34 -26.52
CA TYR A 333 1.92 -9.36 -27.71
C TYR A 333 1.26 -8.02 -27.98
N ARG A 334 0.77 -7.33 -26.94
CA ARG A 334 0.17 -5.98 -27.06
C ARG A 334 1.17 -4.94 -27.60
N VAL A 335 2.43 -5.00 -27.15
CA VAL A 335 3.48 -4.11 -27.66
C VAL A 335 3.77 -4.39 -29.12
N ASP A 336 3.85 -5.65 -29.52
CA ASP A 336 4.12 -6.03 -30.93
C ASP A 336 2.92 -5.67 -31.82
N GLU A 337 1.67 -5.82 -31.36
CA GLU A 337 0.47 -5.36 -32.06
C GLU A 337 0.48 -3.83 -32.22
N PHE A 338 0.78 -3.07 -31.16
CA PHE A 338 0.92 -1.61 -31.22
C PHE A 338 1.94 -1.20 -32.30
N ILE A 339 3.09 -1.85 -32.36
CA ILE A 339 4.13 -1.57 -33.37
C ILE A 339 3.61 -1.88 -34.77
N ALA A 340 2.87 -2.98 -34.94
CA ALA A 340 2.27 -3.34 -36.21
C ALA A 340 1.22 -2.32 -36.67
N LEU A 341 0.38 -1.84 -35.74
CA LEU A 341 -0.61 -0.78 -36.00
C LEU A 341 0.08 0.56 -36.33
N ALA A 342 1.07 0.97 -35.57
CA ALA A 342 1.81 2.21 -35.80
C ALA A 342 2.55 2.22 -37.16
N LYS A 343 3.06 1.08 -37.63
CA LYS A 343 3.66 0.95 -38.98
C LYS A 343 2.64 1.03 -40.11
N LYS A 344 1.38 0.64 -39.89
CA LYS A 344 0.30 0.71 -40.89
C LYS A 344 -0.28 2.13 -40.97
N ASP A 345 -0.17 2.95 -39.96
CA ASP A 345 -0.67 4.32 -39.92
C ASP A 345 0.33 5.29 -40.61
N THR A 346 0.52 5.11 -41.92
CA THR A 346 1.44 5.95 -42.70
C THR A 346 1.10 7.43 -42.72
N ASP A 347 -0.16 7.76 -42.56
CA ASP A 347 -0.67 9.16 -42.57
C ASP A 347 -0.60 9.84 -41.21
N LYS A 348 -0.13 9.15 -40.17
CA LYS A 348 -0.06 9.63 -38.78
C LYS A 348 -1.41 10.21 -38.27
N ASN A 349 -2.51 9.63 -38.74
CA ASN A 349 -3.87 10.07 -38.42
C ASN A 349 -4.32 9.67 -37.02
N PHE A 350 -3.67 8.64 -36.41
CA PHE A 350 -4.03 8.15 -35.09
C PHE A 350 -3.10 8.69 -34.01
N ASN A 351 -3.72 9.02 -32.87
CA ASN A 351 -2.99 9.30 -31.65
C ASN A 351 -2.38 7.98 -31.13
N LEU A 352 -1.08 7.98 -30.76
CA LEU A 352 -0.38 6.83 -30.17
C LEU A 352 -1.17 6.16 -29.04
N LEU A 353 -1.94 6.92 -28.28
CA LEU A 353 -2.78 6.39 -27.22
C LEU A 353 -3.97 5.60 -27.77
N GLY A 354 -4.55 6.03 -28.88
CA GLY A 354 -5.62 5.31 -29.57
C GLY A 354 -5.14 3.95 -30.06
N LEU A 355 -3.97 3.91 -30.75
CA LEU A 355 -3.34 2.67 -31.18
C LEU A 355 -3.00 1.74 -30.00
N ALA A 356 -2.60 2.30 -28.86
CA ALA A 356 -2.35 1.51 -27.67
C ALA A 356 -3.64 0.85 -27.13
N PHE A 357 -4.76 1.57 -27.15
CA PHE A 357 -6.05 1.01 -26.75
C PHE A 357 -6.53 -0.07 -27.73
N GLU A 358 -6.35 0.12 -29.02
CA GLU A 358 -6.63 -0.92 -30.04
C GLU A 358 -5.75 -2.17 -29.86
N ALA A 359 -4.51 -2.00 -29.41
CA ALA A 359 -3.62 -3.09 -29.06
C ALA A 359 -3.96 -3.80 -27.74
N GLY A 360 -5.04 -3.38 -27.04
CA GLY A 360 -5.54 -4.02 -25.82
C GLY A 360 -5.03 -3.41 -24.51
N PHE A 361 -4.29 -2.31 -24.53
CA PHE A 361 -3.96 -1.58 -23.30
C PHE A 361 -5.20 -0.83 -22.79
N ASN A 362 -5.37 -0.75 -21.48
CA ASN A 362 -6.50 -0.07 -20.86
C ASN A 362 -6.13 1.30 -20.27
N SER A 363 -4.84 1.69 -20.28
CA SER A 363 -4.40 3.01 -19.84
C SER A 363 -3.09 3.45 -20.47
N LYS A 364 -2.92 4.78 -20.55
CA LYS A 364 -1.68 5.44 -20.99
C LYS A 364 -0.51 5.08 -20.07
N SER A 365 -0.76 4.97 -18.77
CA SER A 365 0.29 4.70 -17.78
C SER A 365 0.89 3.30 -17.96
N SER A 366 0.02 2.27 -18.04
CA SER A 366 0.43 0.89 -18.27
C SER A 366 1.15 0.74 -19.59
N PHE A 367 0.58 1.28 -20.66
CA PHE A 367 1.21 1.26 -21.97
C PHE A 367 2.64 1.81 -21.95
N ASN A 368 2.83 3.05 -21.45
CA ASN A 368 4.15 3.68 -21.41
C ASN A 368 5.16 2.88 -20.57
N GLN A 369 4.73 2.37 -19.43
CA GLN A 369 5.57 1.58 -18.53
C GLN A 369 6.01 0.27 -19.18
N VAL A 370 5.06 -0.48 -19.74
CA VAL A 370 5.31 -1.77 -20.40
C VAL A 370 6.17 -1.59 -21.64
N PHE A 371 5.84 -0.62 -22.51
CA PHE A 371 6.57 -0.35 -23.72
C PHE A 371 8.03 0.00 -23.41
N LYS A 372 8.26 0.89 -22.44
CA LYS A 372 9.62 1.25 -22.00
C LYS A 372 10.37 0.06 -21.40
N LYS A 373 9.68 -0.81 -20.64
CA LYS A 373 10.28 -2.04 -20.08
C LYS A 373 10.76 -2.98 -21.19
N ILE A 374 9.97 -3.14 -22.27
CA ILE A 374 10.25 -4.11 -23.35
C ILE A 374 11.21 -3.55 -24.39
N LYS A 375 11.04 -2.28 -24.80
CA LYS A 375 11.84 -1.66 -25.89
C LYS A 375 12.96 -0.74 -25.42
N GLY A 376 13.09 -0.47 -24.11
CA GLY A 376 14.14 0.40 -23.54
C GLY A 376 13.88 1.90 -23.70
N GLN A 377 12.91 2.31 -24.53
CA GLN A 377 12.61 3.70 -24.87
C GLN A 377 11.10 3.96 -24.84
N THR A 378 10.71 5.24 -24.86
CA THR A 378 9.28 5.60 -24.84
C THR A 378 8.62 5.33 -26.21
N PRO A 379 7.29 5.09 -26.26
CA PRO A 379 6.57 4.91 -27.53
C PRO A 379 6.81 6.04 -28.54
N SER A 380 6.81 7.28 -28.06
CA SER A 380 7.02 8.46 -28.92
C SER A 380 8.44 8.51 -29.51
N GLN A 381 9.47 8.15 -28.74
CA GLN A 381 10.84 8.04 -29.24
C GLN A 381 10.93 6.95 -30.31
N PHE A 382 10.38 5.77 -30.03
CA PHE A 382 10.41 4.64 -30.94
C PHE A 382 9.74 4.94 -32.29
N VAL A 383 8.57 5.60 -32.30
CA VAL A 383 7.85 5.92 -33.54
C VAL A 383 8.50 7.08 -34.32
N ASN A 384 9.24 7.97 -33.65
CA ASN A 384 9.95 9.07 -34.33
C ASN A 384 11.30 8.64 -34.92
N GLU A 385 11.89 7.54 -34.43
CA GLU A 385 13.18 7.02 -34.93
C GLU A 385 13.01 5.97 -36.06
N GLY A 386 11.83 5.46 -36.28
CA GLY A 386 11.50 4.46 -37.29
C GLY A 386 10.57 4.99 -38.36
#